data_eaf53061b9a5a9b402a351be85e562ac
#
_entry.id   eaf53061b9a5a9b402a351be85e562ac
#
_cell.length_a   1.000
_cell.length_b   1.000
_cell.length_c   1.000
_cell.angle_alpha   90.00
_cell.angle_beta   90.00
_cell.angle_gamma   90.00
#
_symmetry.space_group_name_H-M   'P 1'
#
loop_
_entity.id
_entity.type
_entity.pdbx_description
1 polymer ?
#
loop_
_entity_poly.entity_id
_entity_poly.type
_entity_poly.pdbx_seq_one_letter_code
_entity_poly.pdbx_strand_id
1 'polypeptide(L)'
;MKSFVGLILAALTASSLSFTAQSSFLSKNALAAPRSDSQLSMAMERTYIMVKPDGVQRGIVGNIISRFEQKGYVMVAMKTRMATPELLDEHYCDLVEKPFFPKLREYLLSGPVVSMCWEGKEAVSTGRKMLGATNPLESAPGTIRGDFCIEVGRNICHGSDSVENANKELALWFEESELLDWESHSHDWLYE
;
A
#
# COMPACT_ATOMS: atom_id res chain seq x y z
N MET A 1 64.42 30.56 -21.69
CA MET A 1 64.68 31.96 -22.02
C MET A 1 63.35 32.72 -22.03
N LYS A 2 63.27 33.63 -21.08
CA LYS A 2 62.64 34.98 -21.09
C LYS A 2 61.23 35.08 -21.73
N SER A 3 60.14 35.26 -20.94
CA SER A 3 59.71 36.51 -20.26
C SER A 3 58.80 37.38 -21.11
N PHE A 4 57.70 37.73 -20.60
CA PHE A 4 57.02 39.07 -20.46
C PHE A 4 55.50 38.88 -20.45
N VAL A 5 54.84 38.94 -19.34
CA VAL A 5 54.21 40.05 -18.61
C VAL A 5 53.44 41.05 -19.49
N GLY A 6 52.16 41.15 -19.29
CA GLY A 6 51.30 42.19 -19.81
C GLY A 6 50.00 42.23 -19.00
N LEU A 7 50.04 42.96 -17.88
CA LEU A 7 48.92 43.34 -16.99
C LEU A 7 48.14 44.48 -17.66
N ILE A 8 46.87 44.32 -17.93
CA ILE A 8 45.95 45.44 -18.18
C ILE A 8 44.76 45.33 -17.21
N LEU A 9 44.81 46.26 -16.29
CA LEU A 9 43.74 46.56 -15.32
C LEU A 9 42.68 47.44 -16.00
N ALA A 10 41.48 47.01 -16.15
CA ALA A 10 40.35 47.85 -16.51
C ALA A 10 39.27 47.72 -15.42
N ALA A 11 39.16 48.75 -14.62
CA ALA A 11 38.10 48.91 -13.67
C ALA A 11 36.81 49.32 -14.39
N LEU A 12 35.79 48.51 -14.29
CA LEU A 12 34.42 48.93 -14.62
C LEU A 12 33.54 48.81 -13.37
N THR A 13 33.03 49.96 -13.00
CA THR A 13 32.09 50.23 -11.91
C THR A 13 30.80 49.47 -12.09
N ALA A 14 30.51 48.61 -11.14
CA ALA A 14 29.22 47.91 -11.06
C ALA A 14 28.17 48.80 -10.43
N SER A 15 27.13 49.12 -11.19
CA SER A 15 25.89 49.70 -10.67
C SER A 15 25.07 48.54 -10.11
N SER A 16 24.87 48.53 -8.80
CA SER A 16 24.03 47.58 -8.10
C SER A 16 22.55 47.91 -8.35
N LEU A 17 21.90 47.11 -9.20
CA LEU A 17 20.45 47.03 -9.25
C LEU A 17 20.03 45.88 -8.33
N SER A 18 19.59 46.23 -7.14
CA SER A 18 18.97 45.33 -6.18
C SER A 18 17.54 44.99 -6.68
N PHE A 19 17.41 43.81 -7.24
CA PHE A 19 16.11 43.22 -7.55
C PHE A 19 15.63 42.46 -6.32
N THR A 20 14.80 43.09 -5.50
CA THR A 20 14.10 42.44 -4.39
C THR A 20 12.90 41.67 -4.96
N ALA A 21 13.10 40.40 -5.29
CA ALA A 21 11.98 39.48 -5.54
C ALA A 21 11.37 39.11 -4.18
N GLN A 22 10.29 39.78 -3.80
CA GLN A 22 9.41 39.30 -2.74
C GLN A 22 8.64 38.10 -3.22
N SER A 23 9.21 36.90 -2.94
CA SER A 23 8.48 35.65 -3.04
C SER A 23 7.55 35.52 -1.83
N SER A 24 6.31 36.01 -1.97
CA SER A 24 5.25 35.67 -1.04
C SER A 24 4.77 34.25 -1.30
N PHE A 25 5.46 33.27 -0.73
CA PHE A 25 4.91 31.94 -0.51
C PHE A 25 3.84 32.06 0.59
N LEU A 26 2.62 32.32 0.19
CA LEU A 26 1.46 32.09 1.04
C LEU A 26 1.32 30.59 1.23
N SER A 27 1.85 30.12 2.38
CA SER A 27 1.51 28.82 2.94
C SER A 27 0.00 28.81 3.22
N LYS A 28 -0.77 28.26 2.30
CA LYS A 28 -2.15 27.87 2.57
C LYS A 28 -2.12 26.53 3.28
N ASN A 29 -1.72 26.54 4.55
CA ASN A 29 -2.18 25.52 5.48
C ASN A 29 -3.66 25.85 5.77
N ALA A 30 -4.53 25.47 4.84
CA ALA A 30 -5.93 25.31 5.14
C ALA A 30 -6.03 24.06 6.03
N LEU A 31 -6.17 24.27 7.34
CA LEU A 31 -6.70 23.26 8.24
C LEU A 31 -7.98 22.75 7.59
N ALA A 32 -7.98 21.48 7.21
CA ALA A 32 -9.18 20.83 6.72
C ALA A 32 -10.25 20.97 7.82
N ALA A 33 -11.38 21.57 7.48
CA ALA A 33 -12.51 21.68 8.39
C ALA A 33 -12.94 20.26 8.78
N PRO A 34 -13.35 20.02 10.04
CA PRO A 34 -13.88 18.70 10.42
C PRO A 34 -15.07 18.38 9.52
N ARG A 35 -15.00 17.21 8.87
CA ARG A 35 -16.08 16.70 8.02
C ARG A 35 -17.37 16.69 8.83
N SER A 36 -18.43 17.30 8.33
CA SER A 36 -19.75 17.25 8.97
C SER A 36 -20.28 15.81 8.85
N ASP A 37 -20.65 15.19 9.96
CA ASP A 37 -21.22 13.84 10.08
C ASP A 37 -22.57 13.64 9.37
N SER A 38 -23.00 14.56 8.52
CA SER A 38 -24.34 14.54 7.89
C SER A 38 -24.37 14.04 6.44
N GLN A 39 -23.25 13.61 5.87
CA GLN A 39 -23.26 12.73 4.71
C GLN A 39 -22.85 11.34 5.22
N LEU A 40 -23.82 10.40 5.24
CA LEU A 40 -23.50 8.99 5.10
C LEU A 40 -22.85 8.79 3.73
N SER A 41 -21.65 9.33 3.56
CA SER A 41 -20.75 8.91 2.51
C SER A 41 -20.61 7.42 2.75
N MET A 42 -20.87 6.63 1.74
CA MET A 42 -20.67 5.19 1.79
C MET A 42 -19.31 4.96 2.43
N ALA A 43 -19.33 4.31 3.61
CA ALA A 43 -18.18 4.24 4.49
C ALA A 43 -16.97 3.71 3.70
N MET A 44 -15.90 4.49 3.68
CA MET A 44 -14.62 4.03 3.15
C MET A 44 -14.12 2.95 4.11
N GLU A 45 -13.88 1.77 3.57
CA GLU A 45 -13.41 0.62 4.34
C GLU A 45 -11.92 0.45 4.12
N ARG A 46 -11.23 -0.02 5.15
CA ARG A 46 -9.86 -0.52 5.03
C ARG A 46 -9.87 -2.04 5.00
N THR A 47 -9.02 -2.63 4.16
CA THR A 47 -8.82 -4.07 4.08
C THR A 47 -7.35 -4.42 4.19
N TYR A 48 -7.05 -5.53 4.87
CA TYR A 48 -5.71 -6.09 4.89
C TYR A 48 -5.54 -7.04 3.72
N ILE A 49 -4.47 -6.84 2.95
CA ILE A 49 -4.05 -7.73 1.86
C ILE A 49 -2.60 -8.13 2.10
N MET A 50 -2.32 -9.43 2.05
CA MET A 50 -0.95 -9.92 2.16
C MET A 50 -0.56 -10.70 0.92
N VAL A 51 0.61 -10.37 0.34
CA VAL A 51 1.27 -11.25 -0.63
C VAL A 51 2.12 -12.24 0.14
N LYS A 52 1.85 -13.52 -0.06
CA LYS A 52 2.51 -14.64 0.61
C LYS A 52 3.90 -14.92 0.02
N PRO A 53 4.74 -15.75 0.69
CA PRO A 53 6.10 -16.00 0.23
C PRO A 53 6.21 -16.46 -1.22
N ASP A 54 5.30 -17.27 -1.73
CA ASP A 54 5.30 -17.71 -3.12
C ASP A 54 5.05 -16.57 -4.11
N GLY A 55 4.17 -15.62 -3.79
CA GLY A 55 3.95 -14.42 -4.61
C GLY A 55 5.17 -13.49 -4.62
N VAL A 56 5.85 -13.36 -3.48
CA VAL A 56 7.09 -12.58 -3.36
C VAL A 56 8.23 -13.24 -4.17
N GLN A 57 8.44 -14.56 -3.97
CA GLN A 57 9.48 -15.31 -4.67
C GLN A 57 9.28 -15.34 -6.18
N ARG A 58 8.03 -15.32 -6.65
CA ARG A 58 7.69 -15.28 -8.07
C ARG A 58 7.78 -13.87 -8.67
N GLY A 59 8.09 -12.84 -7.88
CA GLY A 59 8.23 -11.45 -8.35
C GLY A 59 6.93 -10.83 -8.87
N ILE A 60 5.75 -11.27 -8.37
CA ILE A 60 4.44 -10.80 -8.85
C ILE A 60 3.75 -9.81 -7.89
N VAL A 61 4.48 -9.29 -6.89
CA VAL A 61 3.96 -8.28 -5.95
C VAL A 61 3.42 -7.06 -6.70
N GLY A 62 4.18 -6.52 -7.66
CA GLY A 62 3.76 -5.37 -8.47
C GLY A 62 2.49 -5.63 -9.28
N ASN A 63 2.29 -6.85 -9.78
CA ASN A 63 1.05 -7.21 -10.48
C ASN A 63 -0.16 -7.12 -9.55
N ILE A 64 -0.03 -7.55 -8.30
CA ILE A 64 -1.11 -7.51 -7.30
C ILE A 64 -1.40 -6.07 -6.91
N ILE A 65 -0.37 -5.26 -6.62
CA ILE A 65 -0.50 -3.84 -6.33
C ILE A 65 -1.24 -3.13 -7.46
N SER A 66 -0.79 -3.32 -8.70
CA SER A 66 -1.38 -2.68 -9.89
C SER A 66 -2.88 -2.99 -10.05
N ARG A 67 -3.32 -4.21 -9.65
CA ARG A 67 -4.75 -4.58 -9.71
C ARG A 67 -5.59 -3.75 -8.73
N PHE A 68 -5.10 -3.48 -7.53
CA PHE A 68 -5.79 -2.66 -6.55
C PHE A 68 -5.79 -1.18 -6.93
N GLU A 69 -4.65 -0.66 -7.42
CA GLU A 69 -4.53 0.72 -7.92
C GLU A 69 -5.43 0.97 -9.13
N GLN A 70 -5.44 0.07 -10.12
CA GLN A 70 -6.31 0.15 -11.31
C GLN A 70 -7.79 0.10 -10.95
N LYS A 71 -8.14 -0.58 -9.85
CA LYS A 71 -9.52 -0.59 -9.35
C LYS A 71 -9.92 0.73 -8.71
N GLY A 72 -8.96 1.59 -8.35
CA GLY A 72 -9.17 2.89 -7.71
C GLY A 72 -9.05 2.86 -6.19
N TYR A 73 -8.51 1.77 -5.62
CA TYR A 73 -8.23 1.72 -4.19
C TYR A 73 -6.96 2.48 -3.85
N VAL A 74 -6.96 3.10 -2.66
CA VAL A 74 -5.84 3.90 -2.15
C VAL A 74 -4.98 3.01 -1.25
N MET A 75 -3.66 2.99 -1.50
CA MET A 75 -2.72 2.33 -0.62
C MET A 75 -2.48 3.21 0.61
N VAL A 76 -2.83 2.71 1.77
CA VAL A 76 -2.66 3.40 3.07
C VAL A 76 -1.34 3.01 3.72
N ALA A 77 -0.95 1.75 3.61
CA ALA A 77 0.33 1.25 4.13
C ALA A 77 0.83 0.04 3.35
N MET A 78 2.13 -0.13 3.33
CA MET A 78 2.78 -1.32 2.79
C MET A 78 4.09 -1.58 3.50
N LYS A 79 4.37 -2.84 3.85
CA LYS A 79 5.68 -3.26 4.34
C LYS A 79 6.01 -4.71 4.01
N THR A 80 7.30 -4.96 3.80
CA THR A 80 7.85 -6.31 3.64
C THR A 80 8.46 -6.76 4.97
N ARG A 81 8.12 -7.96 5.43
CA ARG A 81 8.68 -8.53 6.66
C ARG A 81 8.69 -10.05 6.64
N MET A 82 9.53 -10.64 7.47
CA MET A 82 9.38 -12.03 7.88
C MET A 82 8.28 -12.13 8.92
N ALA A 83 7.35 -13.05 8.77
CA ALA A 83 6.39 -13.37 9.82
C ALA A 83 7.09 -14.10 10.99
N THR A 84 6.52 -13.98 12.19
CA THR A 84 6.93 -14.82 13.34
C THR A 84 5.87 -15.88 13.63
N PRO A 85 6.23 -16.98 14.31
CA PRO A 85 5.25 -17.99 14.68
C PRO A 85 4.06 -17.41 15.47
N GLU A 86 4.34 -16.54 16.43
CA GLU A 86 3.33 -15.92 17.31
C GLU A 86 2.37 -15.05 16.52
N LEU A 87 2.92 -14.24 15.59
CA LEU A 87 2.12 -13.38 14.71
C LEU A 87 1.17 -14.19 13.82
N LEU A 88 1.63 -15.36 13.33
CA LEU A 88 0.80 -16.23 12.48
C LEU A 88 -0.25 -16.99 13.31
N ASP A 89 0.09 -17.40 14.53
CA ASP A 89 -0.84 -18.06 15.44
C ASP A 89 -1.98 -17.11 15.84
N GLU A 90 -1.69 -15.82 16.00
CA GLU A 90 -2.71 -14.79 16.26
C GLU A 90 -3.52 -14.45 15.01
N HIS A 91 -2.85 -14.26 13.87
CA HIS A 91 -3.52 -13.94 12.59
C HIS A 91 -4.50 -15.03 12.14
N TYR A 92 -4.16 -16.30 12.37
CA TYR A 92 -4.96 -17.47 12.02
C TYR A 92 -5.55 -18.16 13.25
N CYS A 93 -5.88 -17.42 14.32
CA CYS A 93 -6.34 -17.99 15.58
C CYS A 93 -7.50 -18.99 15.43
N ASP A 94 -8.40 -18.76 14.46
CA ASP A 94 -9.53 -19.65 14.15
C ASP A 94 -9.09 -20.94 13.42
N LEU A 95 -7.85 -21.02 12.95
CA LEU A 95 -7.31 -22.15 12.17
C LEU A 95 -6.26 -22.96 12.93
N VAL A 96 -5.79 -22.51 14.08
CA VAL A 96 -4.69 -23.13 14.84
C VAL A 96 -4.94 -24.62 15.11
N GLU A 97 -6.19 -24.98 15.44
CA GLU A 97 -6.60 -26.36 15.73
C GLU A 97 -6.85 -27.23 14.46
N LYS A 98 -6.72 -26.64 13.26
CA LYS A 98 -6.97 -27.38 12.02
C LYS A 98 -5.75 -28.23 11.61
N PRO A 99 -5.95 -29.47 11.13
CA PRO A 99 -4.83 -30.37 10.79
C PRO A 99 -3.85 -29.82 9.76
N PHE A 100 -4.28 -28.89 8.90
CA PHE A 100 -3.44 -28.30 7.86
C PHE A 100 -2.63 -27.09 8.36
N PHE A 101 -2.96 -26.52 9.52
CA PHE A 101 -2.36 -25.27 10.01
C PHE A 101 -0.85 -25.36 10.18
N PRO A 102 -0.25 -26.41 10.76
CA PRO A 102 1.21 -26.51 10.90
C PRO A 102 1.93 -26.36 9.56
N LYS A 103 1.40 -26.94 8.47
CA LYS A 103 1.96 -26.83 7.13
C LYS A 103 1.78 -25.42 6.54
N LEU A 104 0.65 -24.77 6.80
CA LEU A 104 0.40 -23.38 6.41
C LEU A 104 1.38 -22.44 7.10
N ARG A 105 1.58 -22.61 8.41
CA ARG A 105 2.51 -21.81 9.22
C ARG A 105 3.95 -21.99 8.76
N GLU A 106 4.43 -23.22 8.57
CA GLU A 106 5.76 -23.51 8.01
C GLU A 106 5.96 -22.81 6.66
N TYR A 107 4.98 -22.90 5.77
CA TYR A 107 5.02 -22.22 4.48
C TYR A 107 5.11 -20.69 4.62
N LEU A 108 4.33 -20.06 5.50
CA LEU A 108 4.36 -18.61 5.70
C LEU A 108 5.66 -18.13 6.37
N LEU A 109 6.34 -18.99 7.13
CA LEU A 109 7.66 -18.73 7.71
C LEU A 109 8.81 -18.95 6.72
N SER A 110 8.56 -19.56 5.57
CA SER A 110 9.61 -19.93 4.60
C SER A 110 10.19 -18.75 3.80
N GLY A 111 9.60 -17.58 3.91
CA GLY A 111 10.07 -16.38 3.18
C GLY A 111 9.34 -15.12 3.58
N PRO A 112 9.76 -13.97 3.05
CA PRO A 112 9.12 -12.70 3.34
C PRO A 112 7.69 -12.65 2.79
N VAL A 113 6.86 -11.86 3.46
CA VAL A 113 5.53 -11.46 3.01
C VAL A 113 5.48 -9.97 2.76
N VAL A 114 4.57 -9.52 1.90
CA VAL A 114 4.26 -8.10 1.73
C VAL A 114 2.86 -7.85 2.27
N SER A 115 2.78 -7.11 3.38
CA SER A 115 1.56 -6.69 4.05
C SER A 115 1.13 -5.33 3.51
N MET A 116 -0.16 -5.16 3.20
CA MET A 116 -0.71 -3.93 2.63
C MET A 116 -2.03 -3.58 3.30
N CYS A 117 -2.28 -2.29 3.46
CA CYS A 117 -3.58 -1.73 3.81
C CYS A 117 -4.11 -0.96 2.60
N TRP A 118 -5.30 -1.33 2.14
CA TRP A 118 -6.00 -0.65 1.05
C TRP A 118 -7.30 -0.05 1.55
N GLU A 119 -7.60 1.16 1.09
CA GLU A 119 -8.81 1.90 1.46
C GLU A 119 -9.68 2.19 0.23
N GLY A 120 -10.99 2.10 0.40
CA GLY A 120 -11.99 2.48 -0.60
C GLY A 120 -13.38 1.93 -0.28
N LYS A 121 -14.32 2.24 -1.14
CA LYS A 121 -15.70 1.78 -1.01
C LYS A 121 -15.77 0.25 -1.15
N GLU A 122 -16.37 -0.42 -0.15
CA GLU A 122 -16.51 -1.88 -0.12
C GLU A 122 -15.17 -2.61 -0.35
N ALA A 123 -14.06 -2.07 0.21
CA ALA A 123 -12.71 -2.57 -0.06
C ALA A 123 -12.54 -4.04 0.37
N VAL A 124 -13.19 -4.46 1.45
CA VAL A 124 -13.13 -5.84 1.95
C VAL A 124 -13.79 -6.79 0.96
N SER A 125 -15.07 -6.58 0.67
CA SER A 125 -15.85 -7.47 -0.19
C SER A 125 -15.32 -7.51 -1.63
N THR A 126 -14.96 -6.35 -2.18
CA THR A 126 -14.41 -6.24 -3.53
C THR A 126 -13.00 -6.76 -3.61
N GLY A 127 -12.16 -6.49 -2.61
CA GLY A 127 -10.80 -7.05 -2.52
C GLY A 127 -10.85 -8.58 -2.60
N ARG A 128 -11.73 -9.23 -1.86
CA ARG A 128 -11.91 -10.70 -1.95
C ARG A 128 -12.35 -11.16 -3.32
N LYS A 129 -13.27 -10.43 -3.99
CA LYS A 129 -13.67 -10.75 -5.38
C LYS A 129 -12.48 -10.62 -6.34
N MET A 130 -11.62 -9.61 -6.17
CA MET A 130 -10.41 -9.42 -6.96
C MET A 130 -9.38 -10.54 -6.72
N LEU A 131 -9.23 -11.01 -5.47
CA LEU A 131 -8.37 -12.15 -5.15
C LEU A 131 -8.86 -13.45 -5.78
N GLY A 132 -10.16 -13.67 -5.84
CA GLY A 132 -10.78 -14.91 -6.28
C GLY A 132 -10.93 -15.95 -5.16
N ALA A 133 -11.47 -17.12 -5.51
CA ALA A 133 -11.70 -18.22 -4.58
C ALA A 133 -10.37 -18.72 -3.96
N THR A 134 -10.45 -19.30 -2.76
CA THR A 134 -9.27 -19.86 -2.07
C THR A 134 -8.61 -20.97 -2.87
N ASN A 135 -9.42 -21.80 -3.53
CA ASN A 135 -8.94 -22.77 -4.52
C ASN A 135 -8.74 -22.06 -5.87
N PRO A 136 -7.52 -21.96 -6.41
CA PRO A 136 -7.26 -21.29 -7.67
C PRO A 136 -8.01 -21.87 -8.87
N LEU A 137 -8.23 -23.19 -8.89
CA LEU A 137 -8.95 -23.84 -9.98
C LEU A 137 -10.45 -23.53 -10.01
N GLU A 138 -10.99 -23.02 -8.90
CA GLU A 138 -12.36 -22.54 -8.78
C GLU A 138 -12.44 -21.01 -8.92
N SER A 139 -11.30 -20.34 -9.03
CA SER A 139 -11.22 -18.89 -9.22
C SER A 139 -11.52 -18.54 -10.67
N ALA A 140 -12.41 -17.57 -10.88
CA ALA A 140 -12.71 -17.09 -12.21
C ALA A 140 -11.46 -16.48 -12.88
N PRO A 141 -11.27 -16.65 -14.19
CA PRO A 141 -10.31 -15.87 -14.96
C PRO A 141 -10.52 -14.37 -14.75
N GLY A 142 -9.44 -13.61 -14.69
CA GLY A 142 -9.48 -12.20 -14.36
C GLY A 142 -9.36 -11.91 -12.86
N THR A 143 -9.47 -12.89 -11.99
CA THR A 143 -9.11 -12.77 -10.58
C THR A 143 -7.61 -13.04 -10.37
N ILE A 144 -7.04 -12.53 -9.29
CA ILE A 144 -5.61 -12.69 -9.01
C ILE A 144 -5.20 -14.17 -8.92
N ARG A 145 -5.98 -14.98 -8.19
CA ARG A 145 -5.71 -16.42 -8.09
C ARG A 145 -6.02 -17.17 -9.36
N GLY A 146 -7.08 -16.80 -10.07
CA GLY A 146 -7.43 -17.41 -11.36
C GLY A 146 -6.37 -17.20 -12.44
N ASP A 147 -5.71 -16.02 -12.41
CA ASP A 147 -4.69 -15.68 -13.41
C ASP A 147 -3.29 -16.19 -13.04
N PHE A 148 -2.97 -16.26 -11.73
CA PHE A 148 -1.59 -16.50 -11.29
C PHE A 148 -1.37 -17.80 -10.52
N CYS A 149 -2.40 -18.54 -10.15
CA CYS A 149 -2.26 -19.72 -9.29
C CYS A 149 -2.85 -20.99 -9.90
N ILE A 150 -2.31 -22.14 -9.45
CA ILE A 150 -2.80 -23.47 -9.79
C ILE A 150 -3.10 -24.29 -8.53
N GLU A 151 -2.24 -24.13 -7.49
CA GLU A 151 -2.28 -24.95 -6.28
C GLU A 151 -2.86 -24.18 -5.08
N VAL A 152 -3.76 -24.82 -4.32
CA VAL A 152 -4.38 -24.25 -3.12
C VAL A 152 -3.34 -23.86 -2.07
N GLY A 153 -2.32 -24.69 -1.87
CA GLY A 153 -1.24 -24.44 -0.92
C GLY A 153 -0.24 -23.37 -1.37
N ARG A 154 -0.38 -22.83 -2.59
CA ARG A 154 0.45 -21.79 -3.20
C ARG A 154 -0.43 -20.80 -3.94
N ASN A 155 -1.35 -20.16 -3.18
CA ASN A 155 -2.38 -19.28 -3.72
C ASN A 155 -2.08 -17.79 -3.52
N ILE A 156 -0.82 -17.43 -3.40
CA ILE A 156 -0.10 -16.15 -3.44
C ILE A 156 -0.59 -15.02 -2.53
N CYS A 157 -1.83 -14.98 -2.14
CA CYS A 157 -2.35 -13.87 -1.38
C CYS A 157 -3.35 -14.27 -0.30
N HIS A 158 -3.49 -13.40 0.69
CA HIS A 158 -4.54 -13.38 1.69
C HIS A 158 -5.27 -12.04 1.61
N GLY A 159 -6.53 -12.00 2.01
CA GLY A 159 -7.30 -10.78 2.21
C GLY A 159 -8.39 -11.02 3.25
N SER A 160 -8.66 -10.01 4.05
CA SER A 160 -9.66 -10.03 5.10
C SER A 160 -11.02 -10.45 4.56
N ASP A 161 -11.79 -11.17 5.36
CA ASP A 161 -13.10 -11.70 4.96
C ASP A 161 -14.28 -10.86 5.47
N SER A 162 -14.02 -9.98 6.43
CA SER A 162 -14.98 -9.04 7.01
C SER A 162 -14.28 -7.74 7.42
N VAL A 163 -15.04 -6.67 7.60
CA VAL A 163 -14.53 -5.38 8.11
C VAL A 163 -13.95 -5.56 9.53
N GLU A 164 -14.60 -6.39 10.35
CA GLU A 164 -14.13 -6.68 11.70
C GLU A 164 -12.76 -7.37 11.67
N ASN A 165 -12.60 -8.41 10.85
CA ASN A 165 -11.33 -9.11 10.70
C ASN A 165 -10.27 -8.23 10.03
N ALA A 166 -10.65 -7.37 9.08
CA ALA A 166 -9.74 -6.39 8.49
C ALA A 166 -9.13 -5.47 9.56
N ASN A 167 -9.95 -4.93 10.46
CA ASN A 167 -9.47 -4.08 11.55
C ASN A 167 -8.54 -4.83 12.52
N LYS A 168 -8.86 -6.08 12.86
CA LYS A 168 -8.00 -6.94 13.71
C LYS A 168 -6.66 -7.22 13.02
N GLU A 169 -6.71 -7.64 11.77
CA GLU A 169 -5.51 -7.96 10.98
C GLU A 169 -4.62 -6.71 10.77
N LEU A 170 -5.21 -5.55 10.47
CA LEU A 170 -4.46 -4.31 10.35
C LEU A 170 -3.78 -3.92 11.66
N ALA A 171 -4.48 -3.99 12.80
CA ALA A 171 -3.90 -3.70 14.12
C ALA A 171 -2.79 -4.68 14.51
N LEU A 172 -2.84 -5.93 14.04
CA LEU A 172 -1.82 -6.94 14.28
C LEU A 172 -0.57 -6.73 13.40
N TRP A 173 -0.75 -6.29 12.16
CA TRP A 173 0.34 -6.19 11.20
C TRP A 173 0.97 -4.81 11.11
N PHE A 174 0.28 -3.75 11.51
CA PHE A 174 0.73 -2.37 11.41
C PHE A 174 0.59 -1.63 12.74
N GLU A 175 1.56 -0.75 13.02
CA GLU A 175 1.38 0.26 14.05
C GLU A 175 0.44 1.36 13.51
N GLU A 176 -0.31 2.02 14.38
CA GLU A 176 -1.23 3.09 13.99
C GLU A 176 -0.53 4.20 13.18
N SER A 177 0.69 4.53 13.54
CA SER A 177 1.53 5.52 12.85
C SER A 177 1.98 5.12 11.44
N GLU A 178 1.88 3.85 11.07
CA GLU A 178 2.19 3.34 9.74
C GLU A 178 0.99 3.44 8.78
N LEU A 179 -0.21 3.66 9.32
CA LEU A 179 -1.44 3.79 8.56
C LEU A 179 -1.67 5.26 8.22
N LEU A 180 -1.38 5.66 6.98
CA LEU A 180 -1.51 7.04 6.54
C LEU A 180 -2.99 7.44 6.40
N ASP A 181 -3.30 8.66 6.82
CA ASP A 181 -4.57 9.33 6.53
C ASP A 181 -4.32 10.38 5.45
N TRP A 182 -4.65 10.04 4.20
CA TRP A 182 -4.45 10.91 3.06
C TRP A 182 -5.53 10.68 2.00
N GLU A 183 -5.80 11.69 1.20
CA GLU A 183 -6.78 11.64 0.13
C GLU A 183 -6.11 11.75 -1.24
N SER A 184 -6.45 10.84 -2.15
CA SER A 184 -5.96 10.87 -3.52
C SER A 184 -6.64 12.00 -4.29
N HIS A 185 -5.87 12.73 -5.12
CA HIS A 185 -6.43 13.71 -6.06
C HIS A 185 -7.40 13.11 -7.09
N SER A 186 -7.40 11.80 -7.25
CA SER A 186 -8.35 11.09 -8.12
C SER A 186 -9.68 10.77 -7.43
N HIS A 187 -9.86 11.12 -6.15
CA HIS A 187 -11.08 10.81 -5.40
C HIS A 187 -12.34 11.28 -6.12
N ASP A 188 -12.39 12.54 -6.53
CA ASP A 188 -13.55 13.14 -7.21
C ASP A 188 -13.82 12.61 -8.64
N TRP A 189 -12.89 11.79 -9.17
CA TRP A 189 -13.04 11.09 -10.44
C TRP A 189 -13.51 9.64 -10.30
N LEU A 190 -13.44 9.12 -9.06
CA LEU A 190 -13.79 7.73 -8.74
C LEU A 190 -15.11 7.61 -7.98
N TYR A 191 -15.47 8.64 -7.22
CA TYR A 191 -16.64 8.67 -6.36
C TYR A 191 -17.54 9.86 -6.67
N GLU A 192 -18.86 9.65 -6.51
CA GLU A 192 -19.90 10.67 -6.66
C GLU A 192 -20.15 11.46 -5.37
#